data_a6ea3582f45c39e2e2b0433bbda6d6fc
#
_entry.id   a6ea3582f45c39e2e2b0433bbda6d6fc
#
_cell.length_a   1.000
_cell.length_b   1.000
_cell.length_c   1.000
_cell.angle_alpha   90.00
_cell.angle_beta   90.00
_cell.angle_gamma   90.00
#
_symmetry.space_group_name_H-M   'P 1'
#
loop_
_entity.id
_entity.type
_entity.pdbx_description
1 polymer ?
#
loop_
_entity_poly.entity_id
_entity_poly.type
_entity_poly.pdbx_seq_one_letter_code
_entity_poly.pdbx_strand_id
1 'polypeptide(L)'
;MNIIEFFSGMGFMQIINNFTTGGWQQLVMLFVSFFLLYLAIHKKYEPLLLLPIAFGMLLTNLPGAGMFHSELWSAFLDPNSPAYHSYGAILKEGGLLDVLYIGVKAGVYPCLIFIGVGAMTDFGPLIANPKSLILGAAAQIGIFVTFLCAYAMGFTPEQAGSIGIIGGADGPTSIFLTSKLAPELLGPIAIAAYSYMALVPVIQPPIMRALTTKKERAIKMGQLRPVSKTEKIVFPIIITAIVALILPDAAPLIGCLMLGNLMKECGVVDRLSKTAQNELMNIVVIFLGLSVGATATGASFLNWQTLMILAMGIVAFGLGSAGGVLLAKFMNLFLKEKINPLIGSAGVSAVPMAARVSQTVGQEENPSNFLLMHAMGPNVAGVIGSAVAAGVLLTMLG
;
A
#
# COMPACT_ATOMS: atom_id res chain seq x y z
N MET A 1 6.02 26.17 -40.14
CA MET A 1 6.87 25.78 -38.99
C MET A 1 8.30 25.81 -39.47
N ASN A 2 9.11 26.69 -38.90
CA ASN A 2 10.50 26.85 -39.31
C ASN A 2 11.32 25.67 -38.68
N ILE A 3 12.35 25.20 -39.38
CA ILE A 3 13.21 24.07 -38.91
C ILE A 3 13.74 24.35 -37.47
N ILE A 4 14.10 25.61 -37.22
CA ILE A 4 14.57 26.04 -35.89
C ILE A 4 13.48 25.88 -34.82
N GLU A 5 12.23 26.24 -35.13
CA GLU A 5 11.07 26.06 -34.22
C GLU A 5 10.78 24.57 -33.95
N PHE A 6 10.95 23.72 -34.97
CA PHE A 6 10.82 22.27 -34.80
C PHE A 6 11.88 21.72 -33.81
N PHE A 7 13.14 22.06 -33.99
CA PHE A 7 14.20 21.61 -33.08
C PHE A 7 14.08 22.21 -31.69
N SER A 8 13.67 23.48 -31.53
CA SER A 8 13.46 24.09 -30.22
C SER A 8 12.28 23.48 -29.47
N GLY A 9 11.29 22.93 -30.18
CA GLY A 9 10.14 22.23 -29.61
C GLY A 9 10.44 20.80 -29.16
N MET A 10 11.60 20.22 -29.50
CA MET A 10 11.97 18.88 -29.06
C MET A 10 12.15 18.82 -27.54
N GLY A 11 11.67 17.75 -26.89
CA GLY A 11 11.71 17.60 -25.44
C GLY A 11 13.11 17.72 -24.84
N PHE A 12 14.15 17.17 -25.48
CA PHE A 12 15.53 17.31 -24.98
C PHE A 12 16.04 18.76 -25.04
N MET A 13 15.64 19.54 -26.04
CA MET A 13 15.96 20.98 -26.10
C MET A 13 15.24 21.76 -25.01
N GLN A 14 14.01 21.35 -24.64
CA GLN A 14 13.30 21.96 -23.53
C GLN A 14 14.02 21.71 -22.18
N ILE A 15 14.60 20.53 -21.97
CA ILE A 15 15.45 20.26 -20.79
C ILE A 15 16.66 21.21 -20.76
N ILE A 16 17.35 21.37 -21.88
CA ILE A 16 18.54 22.22 -21.97
C ILE A 16 18.16 23.67 -21.75
N ASN A 17 17.15 24.18 -22.44
CA ASN A 17 16.72 25.56 -22.38
C ASN A 17 16.18 25.95 -20.99
N ASN A 18 15.53 25.02 -20.30
CA ASN A 18 14.94 25.22 -18.97
C ASN A 18 15.77 24.57 -17.86
N PHE A 19 17.05 24.28 -18.09
CA PHE A 19 17.88 23.52 -17.15
C PHE A 19 17.89 24.14 -15.75
N THR A 20 18.02 25.45 -15.64
CA THR A 20 18.06 26.18 -14.36
C THR A 20 16.67 26.38 -13.72
N THR A 21 15.58 26.29 -14.49
CA THR A 21 14.20 26.54 -14.02
C THR A 21 13.39 25.26 -13.78
N GLY A 22 14.02 24.07 -13.83
CA GLY A 22 13.37 22.79 -13.54
C GLY A 22 13.79 21.64 -14.45
N GLY A 23 14.50 21.90 -15.56
CA GLY A 23 14.96 20.85 -16.50
C GLY A 23 15.90 19.83 -15.84
N TRP A 24 16.74 20.27 -14.89
CA TRP A 24 17.59 19.35 -14.12
C TRP A 24 16.76 18.39 -13.25
N GLN A 25 15.65 18.85 -12.68
CA GLN A 25 14.75 18.00 -11.88
C GLN A 25 14.09 16.92 -12.75
N GLN A 26 13.62 17.30 -13.95
CA GLN A 26 13.09 16.34 -14.92
C GLN A 26 14.13 15.29 -15.30
N LEU A 27 15.38 15.71 -15.56
CA LEU A 27 16.47 14.79 -15.87
C LEU A 27 16.73 13.80 -14.73
N VAL A 28 16.80 14.27 -13.48
CA VAL A 28 16.96 13.41 -12.31
C VAL A 28 15.79 12.42 -12.20
N MET A 29 14.55 12.87 -12.40
CA MET A 29 13.38 12.00 -12.34
C MET A 29 13.34 10.95 -13.46
N LEU A 30 13.86 11.26 -14.64
CA LEU A 30 14.07 10.26 -15.71
C LEU A 30 15.06 9.16 -15.24
N PHE A 31 16.17 9.53 -14.62
CA PHE A 31 17.10 8.55 -14.04
C PHE A 31 16.47 7.72 -12.93
N VAL A 32 15.70 8.36 -12.03
CA VAL A 32 14.95 7.64 -10.98
C VAL A 32 13.96 6.66 -11.61
N SER A 33 13.24 7.07 -12.66
CA SER A 33 12.30 6.19 -13.37
C SER A 33 13.01 4.98 -13.99
N PHE A 34 14.14 5.16 -14.64
CA PHE A 34 14.94 4.07 -15.20
C PHE A 34 15.48 3.14 -14.10
N PHE A 35 15.88 3.68 -12.96
CA PHE A 35 16.33 2.89 -11.81
C PHE A 35 15.19 2.03 -11.25
N LEU A 36 13.98 2.60 -11.07
CA LEU A 36 12.81 1.86 -10.61
C LEU A 36 12.38 0.80 -11.62
N LEU A 37 12.43 1.09 -12.93
CA LEU A 37 12.19 0.09 -13.98
C LEU A 37 13.21 -1.05 -13.91
N TYR A 38 14.49 -0.75 -13.68
CA TYR A 38 15.52 -1.77 -13.48
C TYR A 38 15.20 -2.65 -12.27
N LEU A 39 14.77 -2.06 -11.15
CA LEU A 39 14.38 -2.83 -9.96
C LEU A 39 13.16 -3.72 -10.24
N ALA A 40 12.15 -3.21 -10.94
CA ALA A 40 10.96 -3.98 -11.29
C ALA A 40 11.28 -5.16 -12.23
N ILE A 41 12.07 -4.90 -13.30
CA ILE A 41 12.32 -5.88 -14.36
C ILE A 41 13.41 -6.88 -13.95
N HIS A 42 14.56 -6.37 -13.50
CA HIS A 42 15.74 -7.21 -13.24
C HIS A 42 15.72 -7.83 -11.85
N LYS A 43 15.37 -7.04 -10.82
CA LYS A 43 15.31 -7.49 -9.42
C LYS A 43 13.97 -8.11 -9.07
N LYS A 44 12.96 -7.97 -9.93
CA LYS A 44 11.59 -8.49 -9.74
C LYS A 44 10.96 -8.00 -8.44
N TYR A 45 11.27 -6.76 -8.03
CA TYR A 45 10.69 -6.13 -6.85
C TYR A 45 9.28 -5.64 -7.19
N GLU A 46 8.27 -6.35 -6.69
CA GLU A 46 6.83 -6.08 -6.88
C GLU A 46 6.49 -5.61 -8.31
N PRO A 47 6.83 -6.41 -9.36
CA PRO A 47 6.84 -5.93 -10.75
C PRO A 47 5.45 -5.51 -11.25
N LEU A 48 4.39 -6.09 -10.71
CA LEU A 48 3.02 -5.78 -11.11
C LEU A 48 2.65 -4.32 -10.83
N LEU A 49 3.17 -3.73 -9.77
CA LEU A 49 2.87 -2.36 -9.35
C LEU A 49 4.01 -1.40 -9.68
N LEU A 50 5.25 -1.78 -9.36
CA LEU A 50 6.40 -0.89 -9.52
C LEU A 50 6.66 -0.54 -10.99
N LEU A 51 6.43 -1.48 -11.92
CA LEU A 51 6.64 -1.23 -13.35
C LEU A 51 5.70 -0.15 -13.91
N PRO A 52 4.36 -0.23 -13.75
CA PRO A 52 3.48 0.84 -14.23
C PRO A 52 3.69 2.17 -13.49
N ILE A 53 4.02 2.16 -12.19
CA ILE A 53 4.36 3.39 -11.45
C ILE A 53 5.60 4.05 -12.03
N ALA A 54 6.69 3.29 -12.21
CA ALA A 54 7.93 3.82 -12.77
C ALA A 54 7.75 4.32 -14.21
N PHE A 55 6.88 3.66 -14.99
CA PHE A 55 6.57 4.09 -16.34
C PHE A 55 5.70 5.34 -16.37
N GLY A 56 4.72 5.48 -15.47
CA GLY A 56 3.94 6.71 -15.29
C GLY A 56 4.83 7.89 -14.88
N MET A 57 5.78 7.67 -13.97
CA MET A 57 6.82 8.65 -13.60
C MET A 57 7.68 9.04 -14.80
N LEU A 58 8.06 8.09 -15.63
CA LEU A 58 8.81 8.36 -16.88
C LEU A 58 7.99 9.30 -17.79
N LEU A 59 6.73 8.95 -18.05
CA LEU A 59 5.87 9.71 -18.97
C LEU A 59 5.61 11.14 -18.51
N THR A 60 5.39 11.37 -17.22
CA THR A 60 5.10 12.72 -16.71
C THR A 60 6.33 13.63 -16.70
N ASN A 61 7.54 13.07 -16.59
CA ASN A 61 8.78 13.84 -16.57
C ASN A 61 9.41 14.01 -17.97
N LEU A 62 8.76 13.51 -19.04
CA LEU A 62 9.16 13.81 -20.42
C LEU A 62 8.66 15.20 -20.81
N PRO A 63 9.57 16.15 -21.17
CA PRO A 63 9.17 17.51 -21.51
C PRO A 63 8.27 17.57 -22.74
N GLY A 64 7.25 18.39 -22.67
CA GLY A 64 6.32 18.61 -23.78
C GLY A 64 5.36 17.46 -24.07
N ALA A 65 5.33 16.41 -23.24
CA ALA A 65 4.48 15.26 -23.46
C ALA A 65 2.99 15.56 -23.18
N GLY A 66 2.67 16.56 -22.33
CA GLY A 66 1.28 16.98 -22.05
C GLY A 66 0.38 15.85 -21.50
N MET A 67 0.96 14.88 -20.76
CA MET A 67 0.22 13.73 -20.32
C MET A 67 -0.38 13.90 -18.91
N PHE A 68 0.25 14.77 -18.09
CA PHE A 68 -0.19 15.08 -16.73
C PHE A 68 0.09 16.57 -16.43
N HIS A 69 -0.89 17.25 -15.86
CA HIS A 69 -0.85 18.70 -15.59
C HIS A 69 -1.08 18.95 -14.09
N SER A 70 0.00 19.13 -13.34
CA SER A 70 -0.05 19.37 -11.89
C SER A 70 -0.86 20.64 -11.54
N GLU A 71 -0.86 21.63 -12.44
CA GLU A 71 -1.59 22.90 -12.28
C GLU A 71 -3.11 22.70 -12.23
N LEU A 72 -3.64 21.78 -13.06
CA LEU A 72 -5.06 21.43 -13.04
C LEU A 72 -5.47 20.80 -11.71
N TRP A 73 -4.63 19.95 -11.15
CA TRP A 73 -4.87 19.32 -9.86
C TRP A 73 -4.69 20.29 -8.69
N SER A 74 -3.77 21.24 -8.79
CA SER A 74 -3.65 22.33 -7.81
C SER A 74 -4.89 23.21 -7.83
N ALA A 75 -5.40 23.57 -9.03
CA ALA A 75 -6.63 24.33 -9.17
C ALA A 75 -7.88 23.55 -8.70
N PHE A 76 -7.90 22.22 -8.87
CA PHE A 76 -8.97 21.35 -8.36
C PHE A 76 -9.03 21.36 -6.82
N LEU A 77 -7.91 21.55 -6.13
CA LEU A 77 -7.81 21.55 -4.68
C LEU A 77 -7.96 22.96 -4.06
N ASP A 78 -7.81 24.04 -4.84
CA ASP A 78 -7.89 25.40 -4.35
C ASP A 78 -9.35 25.85 -4.24
N PRO A 79 -9.87 26.13 -3.02
CA PRO A 79 -11.24 26.61 -2.81
C PRO A 79 -11.57 27.93 -3.54
N ASN A 80 -10.55 28.73 -3.90
CA ASN A 80 -10.72 29.99 -4.61
C ASN A 80 -10.72 29.82 -6.14
N SER A 81 -10.43 28.62 -6.64
CA SER A 81 -10.37 28.33 -8.07
C SER A 81 -11.77 28.06 -8.66
N PRO A 82 -12.08 28.56 -9.86
CA PRO A 82 -13.29 28.15 -10.60
C PRO A 82 -13.35 26.65 -10.90
N ALA A 83 -12.20 25.98 -10.87
CA ALA A 83 -12.08 24.53 -11.11
C ALA A 83 -12.15 23.71 -9.80
N TYR A 84 -12.45 24.34 -8.66
CA TYR A 84 -12.55 23.64 -7.38
C TYR A 84 -13.51 22.45 -7.44
N HIS A 85 -13.00 21.26 -7.15
CA HIS A 85 -13.70 19.97 -7.21
C HIS A 85 -14.41 19.69 -8.56
N SER A 86 -13.95 20.31 -9.67
CA SER A 86 -14.53 20.15 -11.00
C SER A 86 -13.79 19.08 -11.81
N TYR A 87 -14.29 17.84 -11.80
CA TYR A 87 -13.79 16.80 -12.70
C TYR A 87 -14.05 17.14 -14.19
N GLY A 88 -15.06 17.97 -14.47
CA GLY A 88 -15.33 18.44 -15.83
C GLY A 88 -14.20 19.27 -16.43
N ALA A 89 -13.52 20.10 -15.62
CA ALA A 89 -12.34 20.85 -16.04
C ALA A 89 -11.18 19.89 -16.39
N ILE A 90 -10.95 18.89 -15.55
CA ILE A 90 -9.91 17.86 -15.80
C ILE A 90 -10.17 17.09 -17.09
N LEU A 91 -11.42 16.67 -17.35
CA LEU A 91 -11.77 15.94 -18.56
C LEU A 91 -11.64 16.79 -19.85
N LYS A 92 -11.81 18.12 -19.75
CA LYS A 92 -11.74 19.05 -20.88
C LYS A 92 -10.31 19.45 -21.23
N GLU A 93 -9.47 19.68 -20.21
CA GLU A 93 -8.16 20.32 -20.37
C GLU A 93 -7.00 19.38 -20.04
N GLY A 94 -7.26 18.25 -19.37
CA GLY A 94 -6.26 17.30 -18.93
C GLY A 94 -5.78 16.35 -20.02
N GLY A 95 -4.58 15.79 -19.81
CA GLY A 95 -4.01 14.73 -20.61
C GLY A 95 -4.51 13.34 -20.19
N LEU A 96 -3.97 12.30 -20.83
CA LEU A 96 -4.38 10.91 -20.57
C LEU A 96 -4.20 10.53 -19.08
N LEU A 97 -3.07 10.89 -18.47
CA LEU A 97 -2.78 10.52 -17.09
C LEU A 97 -3.62 11.32 -16.10
N ASP A 98 -4.03 12.56 -16.44
CA ASP A 98 -4.98 13.33 -15.64
C ASP A 98 -6.34 12.63 -15.57
N VAL A 99 -6.83 12.15 -16.71
CA VAL A 99 -8.12 11.42 -16.79
C VAL A 99 -8.06 10.12 -15.98
N LEU A 100 -6.97 9.35 -16.09
CA LEU A 100 -6.79 8.14 -15.28
C LEU A 100 -6.68 8.46 -13.80
N TYR A 101 -6.05 9.58 -13.43
CA TYR A 101 -5.90 9.97 -12.03
C TYR A 101 -7.22 10.30 -11.33
N ILE A 102 -8.28 10.62 -12.07
CA ILE A 102 -9.64 10.78 -11.51
C ILE A 102 -10.05 9.54 -10.70
N GLY A 103 -9.77 8.34 -11.21
CA GLY A 103 -10.11 7.09 -10.51
C GLY A 103 -9.33 6.89 -9.20
N VAL A 104 -8.12 7.45 -9.09
CA VAL A 104 -7.35 7.49 -7.84
C VAL A 104 -7.97 8.49 -6.88
N LYS A 105 -8.17 9.73 -7.33
CA LYS A 105 -8.70 10.82 -6.51
C LYS A 105 -10.11 10.54 -5.99
N ALA A 106 -10.94 9.89 -6.79
CA ALA A 106 -12.27 9.46 -6.40
C ALA A 106 -12.27 8.20 -5.48
N GLY A 107 -11.11 7.58 -5.23
CA GLY A 107 -10.99 6.39 -4.40
C GLY A 107 -11.48 5.09 -5.07
N VAL A 108 -11.78 5.11 -6.38
CA VAL A 108 -12.33 3.96 -7.10
C VAL A 108 -11.31 2.84 -7.23
N TYR A 109 -10.09 3.14 -7.69
CA TYR A 109 -9.07 2.11 -7.91
C TYR A 109 -8.66 1.37 -6.65
N PRO A 110 -8.37 2.04 -5.52
CA PRO A 110 -8.07 1.32 -4.28
C PRO A 110 -9.17 0.35 -3.86
N CYS A 111 -10.44 0.76 -3.93
CA CYS A 111 -11.58 -0.09 -3.61
C CYS A 111 -11.68 -1.32 -4.55
N LEU A 112 -11.50 -1.12 -5.87
CA LEU A 112 -11.50 -2.22 -6.83
C LEU A 112 -10.35 -3.20 -6.62
N ILE A 113 -9.15 -2.71 -6.25
CA ILE A 113 -8.02 -3.57 -5.87
C ILE A 113 -8.39 -4.42 -4.64
N PHE A 114 -9.08 -3.84 -3.66
CA PHE A 114 -9.53 -4.59 -2.49
C PHE A 114 -10.49 -5.72 -2.82
N ILE A 115 -11.34 -5.60 -3.86
CA ILE A 115 -12.14 -6.73 -4.36
C ILE A 115 -11.22 -7.86 -4.85
N GLY A 116 -10.22 -7.54 -5.66
CA GLY A 116 -9.25 -8.52 -6.14
C GLY A 116 -8.46 -9.19 -5.01
N VAL A 117 -7.94 -8.39 -4.08
CA VAL A 117 -7.22 -8.87 -2.89
C VAL A 117 -8.11 -9.80 -2.06
N GLY A 118 -9.37 -9.42 -1.82
CA GLY A 118 -10.33 -10.25 -1.09
C GLY A 118 -10.59 -11.59 -1.78
N ALA A 119 -10.74 -11.56 -3.11
CA ALA A 119 -10.96 -12.77 -3.91
C ALA A 119 -9.72 -13.69 -3.95
N MET A 120 -8.51 -13.16 -3.80
CA MET A 120 -7.28 -13.97 -3.70
C MET A 120 -7.01 -14.47 -2.27
N THR A 121 -7.48 -13.76 -1.25
CA THR A 121 -7.16 -14.02 0.15
C THR A 121 -7.92 -15.22 0.71
N ASP A 122 -7.24 -16.06 1.50
CA ASP A 122 -7.86 -17.10 2.32
C ASP A 122 -7.91 -16.66 3.78
N PHE A 123 -9.13 -16.38 4.27
CA PHE A 123 -9.37 -16.02 5.66
C PHE A 123 -9.48 -17.26 6.59
N GLY A 124 -9.41 -18.48 6.04
CA GLY A 124 -9.47 -19.71 6.81
C GLY A 124 -8.52 -19.73 8.03
N PRO A 125 -7.22 -19.42 7.87
CA PRO A 125 -6.28 -19.37 9.00
C PRO A 125 -6.68 -18.38 10.10
N LEU A 126 -7.25 -17.24 9.74
CA LEU A 126 -7.76 -16.24 10.70
C LEU A 126 -9.00 -16.75 11.44
N ILE A 127 -9.95 -17.35 10.71
CA ILE A 127 -11.18 -17.94 11.29
C ILE A 127 -10.82 -19.12 12.20
N ALA A 128 -9.83 -19.93 11.79
CA ALA A 128 -9.36 -21.06 12.58
C ALA A 128 -8.71 -20.62 13.92
N ASN A 129 -8.01 -19.49 13.91
CA ASN A 129 -7.34 -18.94 15.09
C ASN A 129 -7.62 -17.42 15.24
N PRO A 130 -8.74 -17.02 15.83
CA PRO A 130 -9.10 -15.60 15.97
C PRO A 130 -8.11 -14.76 16.79
N LYS A 131 -7.25 -15.38 17.61
CA LYS A 131 -6.15 -14.67 18.32
C LYS A 131 -5.20 -13.97 17.35
N SER A 132 -5.16 -14.40 16.09
CA SER A 132 -4.40 -13.76 15.00
C SER A 132 -4.84 -12.32 14.74
N LEU A 133 -6.11 -11.95 15.03
CA LEU A 133 -6.58 -10.55 14.97
C LEU A 133 -5.77 -9.63 15.89
N ILE A 134 -5.43 -10.11 17.08
CA ILE A 134 -4.65 -9.32 18.04
C ILE A 134 -3.24 -9.07 17.53
N LEU A 135 -2.63 -10.06 16.86
CA LEU A 135 -1.30 -9.92 16.25
C LEU A 135 -1.31 -8.97 15.05
N GLY A 136 -2.37 -9.03 14.22
CA GLY A 136 -2.58 -8.07 13.13
C GLY A 136 -2.78 -6.65 13.66
N ALA A 137 -3.58 -6.49 14.71
CA ALA A 137 -3.80 -5.19 15.36
C ALA A 137 -2.49 -4.62 15.96
N ALA A 138 -1.64 -5.45 16.56
CA ALA A 138 -0.36 -5.02 17.10
C ALA A 138 0.60 -4.48 16.04
N ALA A 139 0.58 -5.03 14.84
CA ALA A 139 1.39 -4.51 13.75
C ALA A 139 0.97 -3.09 13.32
N GLN A 140 -0.30 -2.68 13.59
CA GLN A 140 -0.75 -1.32 13.30
C GLN A 140 -0.13 -0.27 14.24
N ILE A 141 0.57 -0.66 15.31
CA ILE A 141 1.40 0.26 16.11
C ILE A 141 2.35 1.05 15.20
N GLY A 142 2.87 0.44 14.15
CA GLY A 142 3.70 1.14 13.16
C GLY A 142 3.01 2.37 12.55
N ILE A 143 1.71 2.31 12.28
CA ILE A 143 0.92 3.43 11.76
C ILE A 143 0.87 4.57 12.77
N PHE A 144 0.40 4.27 13.97
CA PHE A 144 0.14 5.31 14.97
C PHE A 144 1.41 5.95 15.53
N VAL A 145 2.48 5.16 15.74
CA VAL A 145 3.77 5.72 16.17
C VAL A 145 4.36 6.62 15.08
N THR A 146 4.27 6.21 13.81
CA THR A 146 4.76 7.03 12.70
C THR A 146 3.93 8.30 12.52
N PHE A 147 2.60 8.21 12.71
CA PHE A 147 1.74 9.40 12.77
C PHE A 147 2.25 10.41 13.81
N LEU A 148 2.49 9.95 15.05
CA LEU A 148 2.99 10.83 16.12
C LEU A 148 4.38 11.40 15.80
N CYS A 149 5.27 10.59 15.23
CA CYS A 149 6.60 11.07 14.82
C CYS A 149 6.51 12.13 13.70
N ALA A 150 5.69 11.89 12.67
CA ALA A 150 5.50 12.85 11.59
C ALA A 150 4.89 14.17 12.10
N TYR A 151 3.89 14.08 12.96
CA TYR A 151 3.29 15.25 13.61
C TYR A 151 4.32 16.02 14.46
N ALA A 152 5.15 15.34 15.24
CA ALA A 152 6.21 15.94 16.02
C ALA A 152 7.32 16.58 15.14
N MET A 153 7.49 16.12 13.90
CA MET A 153 8.42 16.69 12.92
C MET A 153 7.85 17.92 12.17
N GLY A 154 6.62 18.34 12.48
CA GLY A 154 6.00 19.55 11.95
C GLY A 154 5.13 19.35 10.71
N PHE A 155 4.78 18.12 10.34
CA PHE A 155 3.75 17.86 9.34
C PHE A 155 2.36 18.18 9.89
N THR A 156 1.42 18.57 9.02
CA THR A 156 0.03 18.76 9.46
C THR A 156 -0.57 17.43 9.91
N PRO A 157 -1.65 17.44 10.72
CA PRO A 157 -2.32 16.20 11.14
C PRO A 157 -2.70 15.29 9.95
N GLU A 158 -3.21 15.86 8.86
CA GLU A 158 -3.63 15.17 7.65
C GLU A 158 -2.42 14.54 6.93
N GLN A 159 -1.33 15.29 6.82
CA GLN A 159 -0.07 14.81 6.25
C GLN A 159 0.53 13.70 7.12
N ALA A 160 0.52 13.90 8.44
CA ALA A 160 1.03 12.91 9.39
C ALA A 160 0.22 11.60 9.35
N GLY A 161 -1.11 11.70 9.22
CA GLY A 161 -1.99 10.54 9.00
C GLY A 161 -1.65 9.78 7.72
N SER A 162 -1.44 10.52 6.64
CA SER A 162 -1.05 9.98 5.34
C SER A 162 0.35 9.35 5.33
N ILE A 163 1.29 9.88 6.10
CA ILE A 163 2.62 9.28 6.29
C ILE A 163 2.55 8.05 7.20
N GLY A 164 1.77 8.15 8.27
CA GLY A 164 1.61 7.06 9.25
C GLY A 164 1.10 5.77 8.63
N ILE A 165 0.14 5.85 7.72
CA ILE A 165 -0.49 4.68 7.08
C ILE A 165 0.51 3.77 6.34
N ILE A 166 1.67 4.29 5.92
CA ILE A 166 2.74 3.50 5.30
C ILE A 166 3.16 2.34 6.21
N GLY A 167 3.10 2.54 7.53
CA GLY A 167 3.45 1.52 8.54
C GLY A 167 2.57 0.27 8.51
N GLY A 168 1.38 0.35 7.92
CA GLY A 168 0.52 -0.80 7.67
C GLY A 168 1.01 -1.71 6.55
N ALA A 169 1.93 -1.24 5.72
CA ALA A 169 2.44 -1.91 4.52
C ALA A 169 1.32 -2.34 3.55
N ASP A 170 0.37 -1.45 3.33
CA ASP A 170 -0.80 -1.64 2.48
C ASP A 170 -0.89 -0.50 1.46
N GLY A 171 -0.42 -0.76 0.25
CA GLY A 171 -0.35 0.23 -0.82
C GLY A 171 -1.70 0.83 -1.19
N PRO A 172 -2.73 0.02 -1.51
CA PRO A 172 -4.08 0.52 -1.82
C PRO A 172 -4.69 1.35 -0.70
N THR A 173 -4.56 0.93 0.57
CA THR A 173 -5.03 1.70 1.73
C THR A 173 -4.28 3.03 1.85
N SER A 174 -2.95 3.02 1.62
CA SER A 174 -2.14 4.25 1.66
C SER A 174 -2.59 5.26 0.60
N ILE A 175 -2.87 4.80 -0.62
CA ILE A 175 -3.40 5.66 -1.69
C ILE A 175 -4.79 6.18 -1.33
N PHE A 176 -5.68 5.31 -0.86
CA PHE A 176 -7.05 5.68 -0.49
C PHE A 176 -7.07 6.79 0.57
N LEU A 177 -6.31 6.61 1.64
CA LEU A 177 -6.24 7.58 2.72
C LEU A 177 -5.60 8.89 2.26
N THR A 178 -4.42 8.82 1.62
CA THR A 178 -3.67 10.00 1.20
C THR A 178 -4.40 10.81 0.14
N SER A 179 -5.12 10.16 -0.79
CA SER A 179 -5.91 10.88 -1.79
C SER A 179 -7.01 11.76 -1.19
N LYS A 180 -7.42 11.47 0.05
CA LYS A 180 -8.42 12.25 0.80
C LYS A 180 -7.81 13.25 1.75
N LEU A 181 -6.81 12.85 2.56
CA LEU A 181 -6.23 13.68 3.63
C LEU A 181 -5.13 14.63 3.13
N ALA A 182 -4.21 14.15 2.28
CA ALA A 182 -3.04 14.92 1.82
C ALA A 182 -2.69 14.60 0.36
N PRO A 183 -3.55 14.98 -0.60
CA PRO A 183 -3.37 14.64 -2.02
C PRO A 183 -2.03 15.06 -2.60
N GLU A 184 -1.44 16.12 -2.09
CA GLU A 184 -0.13 16.66 -2.49
C GLU A 184 1.02 15.70 -2.18
N LEU A 185 0.85 14.80 -1.19
CA LEU A 185 1.85 13.80 -0.80
C LEU A 185 1.62 12.43 -1.46
N LEU A 186 0.60 12.31 -2.34
CA LEU A 186 0.20 11.00 -2.87
C LEU A 186 1.31 10.30 -3.64
N GLY A 187 2.06 11.02 -4.50
CA GLY A 187 3.17 10.45 -5.26
C GLY A 187 4.27 9.88 -4.35
N PRO A 188 4.87 10.70 -3.46
CA PRO A 188 5.88 10.22 -2.51
C PRO A 188 5.41 9.06 -1.64
N ILE A 189 4.19 9.13 -1.10
CA ILE A 189 3.64 8.09 -0.20
C ILE A 189 3.39 6.79 -0.95
N ALA A 190 2.82 6.85 -2.15
CA ALA A 190 2.57 5.65 -2.94
C ALA A 190 3.88 4.95 -3.34
N ILE A 191 4.88 5.70 -3.80
CA ILE A 191 6.21 5.15 -4.14
C ILE A 191 6.86 4.54 -2.89
N ALA A 192 6.79 5.22 -1.75
CA ALA A 192 7.28 4.69 -0.48
C ALA A 192 6.58 3.37 -0.12
N ALA A 193 5.24 3.36 -0.07
CA ALA A 193 4.45 2.20 0.33
C ALA A 193 4.75 0.97 -0.53
N TYR A 194 4.75 1.11 -1.86
CA TYR A 194 5.02 -0.02 -2.76
C TYR A 194 6.49 -0.44 -2.77
N SER A 195 7.44 0.51 -2.67
CA SER A 195 8.85 0.17 -2.58
C SER A 195 9.15 -0.63 -1.30
N TYR A 196 8.53 -0.27 -0.17
CA TYR A 196 8.74 -0.99 1.09
C TYR A 196 8.05 -2.35 1.11
N MET A 197 6.88 -2.49 0.50
CA MET A 197 6.28 -3.81 0.28
C MET A 197 7.24 -4.74 -0.47
N ALA A 198 7.91 -4.24 -1.50
CA ALA A 198 8.92 -5.01 -2.24
C ALA A 198 10.15 -5.38 -1.38
N LEU A 199 10.49 -4.54 -0.40
CA LEU A 199 11.65 -4.74 0.49
C LEU A 199 11.33 -5.56 1.75
N VAL A 200 10.10 -6.04 1.93
CA VAL A 200 9.69 -6.92 3.05
C VAL A 200 10.70 -8.05 3.32
N PRO A 201 11.16 -8.82 2.30
CA PRO A 201 12.11 -9.90 2.51
C PRO A 201 13.50 -9.44 2.99
N VAL A 202 13.82 -8.16 2.87
CA VAL A 202 15.10 -7.57 3.27
C VAL A 202 14.98 -6.93 4.65
N ILE A 203 13.87 -6.20 4.92
CA ILE A 203 13.68 -5.41 6.15
C ILE A 203 13.26 -6.29 7.34
N GLN A 204 12.34 -7.24 7.13
CA GLN A 204 11.80 -8.04 8.24
C GLN A 204 12.79 -9.01 8.88
N PRO A 205 13.59 -9.81 8.16
CA PRO A 205 14.43 -10.84 8.78
C PRO A 205 15.42 -10.31 9.83
N PRO A 206 16.13 -9.18 9.62
CA PRO A 206 16.99 -8.60 10.67
C PRO A 206 16.23 -8.25 11.94
N ILE A 207 15.03 -7.64 11.81
CA ILE A 207 14.17 -7.26 12.94
C ILE A 207 13.70 -8.51 13.70
N MET A 208 13.24 -9.52 12.98
CA MET A 208 12.78 -10.79 13.54
C MET A 208 13.91 -11.49 14.32
N ARG A 209 15.11 -11.55 13.74
CA ARG A 209 16.27 -12.18 14.39
C ARG A 209 16.75 -11.39 15.61
N ALA A 210 16.71 -10.06 15.56
CA ALA A 210 17.10 -9.19 16.68
C ALA A 210 16.14 -9.32 17.88
N LEU A 211 14.84 -9.49 17.62
CA LEU A 211 13.81 -9.54 18.65
C LEU A 211 13.51 -10.95 19.17
N THR A 212 14.03 -12.01 18.54
CA THR A 212 13.73 -13.39 18.92
C THR A 212 14.99 -14.21 19.14
N THR A 213 14.94 -15.14 20.08
CA THR A 213 15.99 -16.13 20.30
C THR A 213 15.84 -17.32 19.35
N LYS A 214 16.91 -18.08 19.11
CA LYS A 214 16.86 -19.32 18.32
C LYS A 214 15.82 -20.31 18.84
N LYS A 215 15.68 -20.42 20.18
CA LYS A 215 14.67 -21.29 20.80
C LYS A 215 13.24 -20.86 20.46
N GLU A 216 12.98 -19.56 20.49
CA GLU A 216 11.66 -19.02 20.13
C GLU A 216 11.35 -19.23 18.64
N ARG A 217 12.32 -19.03 17.75
CA ARG A 217 12.16 -19.27 16.30
C ARG A 217 11.94 -20.74 15.95
N ALA A 218 12.46 -21.65 16.76
CA ALA A 218 12.31 -23.09 16.57
C ALA A 218 10.96 -23.66 17.09
N ILE A 219 10.11 -22.85 17.74
CA ILE A 219 8.81 -23.30 18.26
C ILE A 219 7.95 -23.82 17.10
N LYS A 220 7.54 -25.08 17.19
CA LYS A 220 6.56 -25.70 16.29
C LYS A 220 5.15 -25.34 16.74
N MET A 221 4.31 -25.01 15.78
CA MET A 221 2.89 -24.78 16.04
C MET A 221 2.07 -26.01 15.61
N GLY A 222 1.03 -26.29 16.40
CA GLY A 222 0.09 -27.38 16.10
C GLY A 222 -0.72 -27.11 14.84
N GLN A 223 -1.43 -28.12 14.36
CA GLN A 223 -2.29 -27.98 13.19
C GLN A 223 -3.50 -27.06 13.49
N LEU A 224 -3.84 -26.16 12.55
CA LEU A 224 -5.04 -25.36 12.65
C LEU A 224 -6.30 -26.24 12.55
N ARG A 225 -7.38 -25.85 13.26
CA ARG A 225 -8.66 -26.52 13.11
C ARG A 225 -9.20 -26.36 11.70
N PRO A 226 -9.93 -27.35 11.19
CA PRO A 226 -10.67 -27.20 9.95
C PRO A 226 -11.76 -26.13 10.09
N VAL A 227 -11.96 -25.32 9.05
CA VAL A 227 -12.98 -24.29 8.97
C VAL A 227 -14.08 -24.74 8.03
N SER A 228 -15.34 -24.67 8.48
CA SER A 228 -16.48 -25.05 7.67
C SER A 228 -16.75 -24.06 6.54
N LYS A 229 -17.40 -24.51 5.46
CA LYS A 229 -17.82 -23.63 4.35
C LYS A 229 -18.76 -22.51 4.84
N THR A 230 -19.64 -22.82 5.77
CA THR A 230 -20.57 -21.84 6.35
C THR A 230 -19.82 -20.74 7.10
N GLU A 231 -18.82 -21.07 7.92
CA GLU A 231 -17.97 -20.06 8.59
C GLU A 231 -17.29 -19.14 7.56
N LYS A 232 -16.75 -19.68 6.48
CA LYS A 232 -16.07 -18.91 5.42
C LYS A 232 -17.04 -17.98 4.67
N ILE A 233 -18.30 -18.36 4.48
CA ILE A 233 -19.31 -17.51 3.81
C ILE A 233 -19.84 -16.43 4.76
N VAL A 234 -20.07 -16.77 6.02
CA VAL A 234 -20.68 -15.87 7.01
C VAL A 234 -19.66 -14.82 7.49
N PHE A 235 -18.39 -15.18 7.57
CA PHE A 235 -17.31 -14.30 8.06
C PHE A 235 -17.26 -12.94 7.32
N PRO A 236 -17.16 -12.86 5.98
CA PRO A 236 -17.08 -11.58 5.28
C PRO A 236 -18.35 -10.72 5.48
N ILE A 237 -19.51 -11.33 5.58
CA ILE A 237 -20.78 -10.62 5.81
C ILE A 237 -20.78 -9.97 7.22
N ILE A 238 -20.42 -10.74 8.24
CA ILE A 238 -20.36 -10.25 9.62
C ILE A 238 -19.31 -9.16 9.78
N ILE A 239 -18.09 -9.35 9.24
CA ILE A 239 -17.02 -8.36 9.34
C ILE A 239 -17.42 -7.06 8.65
N THR A 240 -18.02 -7.13 7.47
CA THR A 240 -18.51 -5.93 6.78
C THR A 240 -19.55 -5.19 7.64
N ALA A 241 -20.55 -5.91 8.14
CA ALA A 241 -21.62 -5.30 8.95
C ALA A 241 -21.08 -4.66 10.22
N ILE A 242 -20.24 -5.37 10.98
CA ILE A 242 -19.68 -4.85 12.24
C ILE A 242 -18.80 -3.62 11.98
N VAL A 243 -17.86 -3.71 11.02
CA VAL A 243 -16.94 -2.61 10.77
C VAL A 243 -17.67 -1.39 10.21
N ALA A 244 -18.60 -1.56 9.26
CA ALA A 244 -19.35 -0.45 8.68
C ALA A 244 -20.28 0.24 9.70
N LEU A 245 -20.83 -0.50 10.67
CA LEU A 245 -21.67 0.07 11.74
C LEU A 245 -20.84 0.84 12.77
N ILE A 246 -19.61 0.41 13.06
CA ILE A 246 -18.75 1.07 14.06
C ILE A 246 -17.96 2.22 13.42
N LEU A 247 -17.49 2.02 12.19
CA LEU A 247 -16.58 2.93 11.48
C LEU A 247 -16.98 3.06 10.00
N PRO A 248 -17.97 3.93 9.67
CA PRO A 248 -18.49 4.06 8.31
C PRO A 248 -17.42 4.40 7.27
N ASP A 249 -16.40 5.18 7.63
CA ASP A 249 -15.31 5.57 6.71
C ASP A 249 -14.42 4.41 6.26
N ALA A 250 -14.40 3.29 7.00
CA ALA A 250 -13.72 2.05 6.59
C ALA A 250 -14.58 1.19 5.65
N ALA A 251 -15.88 1.45 5.54
CA ALA A 251 -16.81 0.61 4.80
C ALA A 251 -16.44 0.43 3.31
N PRO A 252 -15.95 1.43 2.56
CA PRO A 252 -15.57 1.23 1.16
C PRO A 252 -14.46 0.19 0.99
N LEU A 253 -13.40 0.25 1.82
CA LEU A 253 -12.27 -0.67 1.74
C LEU A 253 -12.65 -2.07 2.25
N ILE A 254 -13.21 -2.15 3.45
CA ILE A 254 -13.60 -3.44 4.06
C ILE A 254 -14.72 -4.10 3.29
N GLY A 255 -15.72 -3.35 2.84
CA GLY A 255 -16.82 -3.89 2.04
C GLY A 255 -16.32 -4.49 0.73
N CYS A 256 -15.44 -3.81 0.02
CA CYS A 256 -14.82 -4.32 -1.21
C CYS A 256 -13.96 -5.57 -0.95
N LEU A 257 -13.13 -5.56 0.09
CA LEU A 257 -12.32 -6.73 0.50
C LEU A 257 -13.22 -7.94 0.78
N MET A 258 -14.24 -7.74 1.59
CA MET A 258 -15.15 -8.82 2.01
C MET A 258 -16.07 -9.28 0.88
N LEU A 259 -16.47 -8.39 -0.04
CA LEU A 259 -17.18 -8.77 -1.25
C LEU A 259 -16.34 -9.72 -2.13
N GLY A 260 -15.07 -9.37 -2.35
CA GLY A 260 -14.15 -10.24 -3.09
C GLY A 260 -14.02 -11.63 -2.45
N ASN A 261 -13.86 -11.67 -1.14
CA ASN A 261 -13.79 -12.93 -0.40
C ASN A 261 -15.09 -13.72 -0.45
N LEU A 262 -16.24 -13.07 -0.30
CA LEU A 262 -17.54 -13.71 -0.40
C LEU A 262 -17.76 -14.33 -1.79
N MET A 263 -17.36 -13.64 -2.86
CA MET A 263 -17.44 -14.19 -4.24
C MET A 263 -16.61 -15.46 -4.38
N LYS A 264 -15.47 -15.56 -3.72
CA LYS A 264 -14.62 -16.76 -3.71
C LYS A 264 -15.26 -17.89 -2.91
N GLU A 265 -15.67 -17.63 -1.67
CA GLU A 265 -16.06 -18.69 -0.71
C GLU A 265 -17.48 -19.23 -0.95
N CYS A 266 -18.38 -18.43 -1.55
CA CYS A 266 -19.74 -18.87 -1.82
C CYS A 266 -19.81 -19.97 -2.93
N GLY A 267 -18.89 -19.93 -3.91
CA GLY A 267 -18.79 -20.90 -4.98
C GLY A 267 -19.93 -20.87 -6.01
N VAL A 268 -20.79 -19.83 -5.99
CA VAL A 268 -21.91 -19.67 -6.94
C VAL A 268 -21.62 -18.63 -8.03
N VAL A 269 -20.55 -17.87 -7.87
CA VAL A 269 -20.13 -16.80 -8.80
C VAL A 269 -18.64 -16.93 -9.19
N ASP A 270 -18.17 -18.13 -9.44
CA ASP A 270 -16.75 -18.42 -9.73
C ASP A 270 -16.20 -17.58 -10.89
N ARG A 271 -17.03 -17.26 -11.90
CA ARG A 271 -16.63 -16.38 -13.01
C ARG A 271 -16.26 -14.98 -12.50
N LEU A 272 -17.10 -14.37 -11.62
CA LEU A 272 -16.83 -13.06 -11.06
C LEU A 272 -15.59 -13.09 -10.17
N SER A 273 -15.45 -14.12 -9.35
CA SER A 273 -14.27 -14.31 -8.50
C SER A 273 -12.98 -14.41 -9.33
N LYS A 274 -12.96 -15.18 -10.41
CA LYS A 274 -11.80 -15.29 -11.31
C LYS A 274 -11.49 -13.96 -12.02
N THR A 275 -12.51 -13.27 -12.53
CA THR A 275 -12.34 -11.94 -13.14
C THR A 275 -11.80 -10.92 -12.15
N ALA A 276 -12.27 -10.94 -10.90
CA ALA A 276 -11.77 -10.03 -9.86
C ALA A 276 -10.29 -10.30 -9.53
N GLN A 277 -9.90 -11.59 -9.48
CA GLN A 277 -8.51 -11.98 -9.15
C GLN A 277 -7.51 -11.68 -10.27
N ASN A 278 -7.93 -11.68 -11.51
CA ASN A 278 -7.05 -11.59 -12.68
C ASN A 278 -7.30 -10.31 -13.47
N GLU A 279 -8.37 -10.29 -14.31
CA GLU A 279 -8.56 -9.23 -15.30
C GLU A 279 -8.81 -7.87 -14.64
N LEU A 280 -9.74 -7.78 -13.69
CA LEU A 280 -10.06 -6.55 -12.99
C LEU A 280 -8.83 -6.02 -12.24
N MET A 281 -8.18 -6.90 -11.47
CA MET A 281 -6.99 -6.54 -10.69
C MET A 281 -5.89 -6.00 -11.60
N ASN A 282 -5.59 -6.69 -12.71
CA ASN A 282 -4.54 -6.30 -13.64
C ASN A 282 -4.85 -4.96 -14.34
N ILE A 283 -6.09 -4.74 -14.80
CA ILE A 283 -6.51 -3.48 -15.44
C ILE A 283 -6.38 -2.33 -14.45
N VAL A 284 -6.92 -2.50 -13.25
CA VAL A 284 -6.90 -1.43 -12.23
C VAL A 284 -5.48 -1.12 -11.76
N VAL A 285 -4.62 -2.13 -11.62
CA VAL A 285 -3.21 -1.96 -11.28
C VAL A 285 -2.46 -1.16 -12.34
N ILE A 286 -2.73 -1.39 -13.63
CA ILE A 286 -2.13 -0.60 -14.72
C ILE A 286 -2.56 0.86 -14.60
N PHE A 287 -3.86 1.14 -14.48
CA PHE A 287 -4.37 2.50 -14.41
C PHE A 287 -3.92 3.24 -13.15
N LEU A 288 -3.99 2.57 -12.01
CA LEU A 288 -3.51 3.12 -10.74
C LEU A 288 -2.00 3.38 -10.79
N GLY A 289 -1.21 2.42 -11.25
CA GLY A 289 0.24 2.56 -11.30
C GLY A 289 0.67 3.71 -12.20
N LEU A 290 0.13 3.80 -13.42
CA LEU A 290 0.44 4.89 -14.35
C LEU A 290 0.07 6.25 -13.78
N SER A 291 -1.14 6.38 -13.24
CA SER A 291 -1.65 7.66 -12.74
C SER A 291 -0.97 8.11 -11.44
N VAL A 292 -0.67 7.18 -10.54
CA VAL A 292 0.10 7.48 -9.31
C VAL A 292 1.54 7.84 -9.66
N GLY A 293 2.17 7.09 -10.57
CA GLY A 293 3.50 7.42 -11.07
C GLY A 293 3.57 8.83 -11.67
N ALA A 294 2.50 9.25 -12.37
CA ALA A 294 2.41 10.57 -12.97
C ALA A 294 2.44 11.73 -11.95
N THR A 295 2.02 11.52 -10.72
CA THR A 295 2.09 12.55 -9.65
C THR A 295 3.52 12.81 -9.16
N ALA A 296 4.46 11.91 -9.46
CA ALA A 296 5.86 12.05 -9.08
C ALA A 296 6.63 12.92 -10.08
N THR A 297 6.32 14.19 -10.10
CA THR A 297 7.04 15.21 -10.88
C THR A 297 8.34 15.64 -10.18
N GLY A 298 9.28 16.24 -10.90
CA GLY A 298 10.51 16.75 -10.29
C GLY A 298 10.27 17.68 -9.12
N ALA A 299 9.31 18.58 -9.23
CA ALA A 299 8.96 19.54 -8.19
C ALA A 299 8.33 18.89 -6.94
N SER A 300 7.44 17.91 -7.13
CA SER A 300 6.76 17.22 -6.03
C SER A 300 7.63 16.17 -5.33
N PHE A 301 8.60 15.57 -6.04
CA PHE A 301 9.37 14.45 -5.53
C PHE A 301 10.75 14.84 -4.98
N LEU A 302 11.45 15.80 -5.62
CA LEU A 302 12.80 16.20 -5.24
C LEU A 302 12.78 17.34 -4.19
N ASN A 303 12.19 17.06 -3.04
CA ASN A 303 12.12 17.97 -1.91
C ASN A 303 12.48 17.27 -0.59
N TRP A 304 12.78 18.05 0.45
CA TRP A 304 13.16 17.51 1.76
C TRP A 304 12.04 16.70 2.41
N GLN A 305 10.78 17.09 2.20
CA GLN A 305 9.62 16.35 2.75
C GLN A 305 9.55 14.93 2.20
N THR A 306 9.78 14.74 0.91
CA THR A 306 9.81 13.40 0.29
C THR A 306 10.90 12.53 0.89
N LEU A 307 12.11 13.06 1.12
CA LEU A 307 13.18 12.30 1.76
C LEU A 307 12.81 11.90 3.20
N MET A 308 12.17 12.79 3.95
CA MET A 308 11.66 12.48 5.28
C MET A 308 10.58 11.39 5.24
N ILE A 309 9.63 11.46 4.29
CA ILE A 309 8.59 10.44 4.09
C ILE A 309 9.23 9.07 3.80
N LEU A 310 10.21 9.03 2.89
CA LEU A 310 10.93 7.81 2.58
C LEU A 310 11.65 7.25 3.81
N ALA A 311 12.36 8.06 4.57
CA ALA A 311 13.03 7.60 5.78
C ALA A 311 12.05 7.09 6.85
N MET A 312 10.98 7.84 7.11
CA MET A 312 9.95 7.45 8.08
C MET A 312 9.21 6.18 7.67
N GLY A 313 8.98 5.95 6.39
CA GLY A 313 8.32 4.73 5.90
C GLY A 313 9.08 3.46 6.25
N ILE A 314 10.42 3.47 6.16
CA ILE A 314 11.26 2.32 6.57
C ILE A 314 11.11 2.07 8.08
N VAL A 315 11.17 3.13 8.88
CA VAL A 315 11.00 3.06 10.34
C VAL A 315 9.59 2.56 10.69
N ALA A 316 8.57 3.10 10.05
CA ALA A 316 7.18 2.72 10.23
C ALA A 316 6.96 1.23 10.02
N PHE A 317 7.45 0.72 8.91
CA PHE A 317 7.36 -0.70 8.55
C PHE A 317 8.12 -1.58 9.54
N GLY A 318 9.31 -1.13 9.97
CA GLY A 318 10.10 -1.80 10.99
C GLY A 318 9.37 -1.89 12.33
N LEU A 319 8.75 -0.79 12.76
CA LEU A 319 7.97 -0.72 13.99
C LEU A 319 6.73 -1.62 13.95
N GLY A 320 6.02 -1.68 12.83
CA GLY A 320 4.90 -2.61 12.64
C GLY A 320 5.33 -4.07 12.79
N SER A 321 6.40 -4.45 12.11
CA SER A 321 6.97 -5.81 12.22
C SER A 321 7.42 -6.12 13.64
N ALA A 322 8.11 -5.19 14.31
CA ALA A 322 8.56 -5.33 15.70
C ALA A 322 7.39 -5.44 16.68
N GLY A 323 6.37 -4.60 16.53
CA GLY A 323 5.17 -4.60 17.37
C GLY A 323 4.46 -5.96 17.37
N GLY A 324 4.28 -6.55 16.19
CA GLY A 324 3.70 -7.88 16.06
C GLY A 324 4.52 -8.99 16.73
N VAL A 325 5.85 -8.99 16.54
CA VAL A 325 6.77 -9.95 17.20
C VAL A 325 6.75 -9.80 18.71
N LEU A 326 6.84 -8.57 19.21
CA LEU A 326 6.87 -8.28 20.66
C LEU A 326 5.54 -8.67 21.32
N LEU A 327 4.40 -8.40 20.66
CA LEU A 327 3.12 -8.85 21.20
C LEU A 327 3.00 -10.36 21.21
N ALA A 328 3.48 -11.07 20.18
CA ALA A 328 3.49 -12.53 20.19
C ALA A 328 4.32 -13.09 21.34
N LYS A 329 5.46 -12.47 21.65
CA LYS A 329 6.27 -12.81 22.83
C LYS A 329 5.52 -12.53 24.13
N PHE A 330 4.88 -11.37 24.24
CA PHE A 330 4.08 -11.01 25.41
C PHE A 330 2.93 -12.00 25.62
N MET A 331 2.19 -12.36 24.58
CA MET A 331 1.14 -13.37 24.62
C MET A 331 1.67 -14.71 25.15
N ASN A 332 2.91 -15.07 24.78
CA ASN A 332 3.54 -16.29 25.24
C ASN A 332 3.78 -16.35 26.76
N LEU A 333 3.70 -15.23 27.49
CA LEU A 333 3.79 -15.25 28.95
C LEU A 333 2.51 -15.88 29.57
N PHE A 334 1.38 -15.74 28.91
CA PHE A 334 0.06 -16.17 29.40
C PHE A 334 -0.47 -17.43 28.70
N LEU A 335 0.05 -17.78 27.52
CA LEU A 335 -0.40 -18.94 26.76
C LEU A 335 0.19 -20.24 27.29
N LYS A 336 -0.66 -21.26 27.47
CA LYS A 336 -0.19 -22.63 27.79
C LYS A 336 0.57 -23.24 26.61
N GLU A 337 0.01 -23.13 25.41
CA GLU A 337 0.67 -23.52 24.18
C GLU A 337 1.37 -22.29 23.58
N LYS A 338 2.69 -22.37 23.48
CA LYS A 338 3.50 -21.26 22.97
C LYS A 338 3.31 -21.11 21.46
N ILE A 339 3.11 -19.88 21.01
CA ILE A 339 3.12 -19.52 19.59
C ILE A 339 4.53 -19.13 19.15
N ASN A 340 4.86 -19.39 17.90
CA ASN A 340 6.13 -18.91 17.36
C ASN A 340 6.05 -17.39 17.12
N PRO A 341 6.90 -16.57 17.79
CA PRO A 341 6.80 -15.12 17.68
C PRO A 341 6.98 -14.55 16.25
N LEU A 342 7.62 -15.32 15.37
CA LEU A 342 7.82 -14.92 13.98
C LEU A 342 6.50 -14.65 13.24
N ILE A 343 5.41 -15.33 13.60
CA ILE A 343 4.11 -15.10 12.96
C ILE A 343 3.57 -13.70 13.24
N GLY A 344 3.99 -13.07 14.35
CA GLY A 344 3.58 -11.71 14.68
C GLY A 344 4.09 -10.67 13.68
N SER A 345 5.29 -10.86 13.11
CA SER A 345 5.82 -9.97 12.08
C SER A 345 4.97 -9.95 10.81
N ALA A 346 4.20 -11.02 10.56
CA ALA A 346 3.29 -11.10 9.43
C ALA A 346 2.03 -10.26 9.60
N GLY A 347 1.80 -9.65 10.78
CA GLY A 347 0.67 -8.75 11.03
C GLY A 347 0.66 -7.47 10.19
N VAL A 348 1.74 -7.13 9.49
CA VAL A 348 1.72 -6.10 8.44
C VAL A 348 0.98 -6.61 7.21
N SER A 349 0.31 -5.70 6.47
CA SER A 349 -0.63 -6.07 5.39
C SER A 349 0.02 -6.54 4.09
N ALA A 350 1.33 -6.75 4.04
CA ALA A 350 2.03 -7.24 2.85
C ALA A 350 1.72 -8.72 2.57
N VAL A 351 0.53 -9.00 2.05
CA VAL A 351 0.01 -10.36 1.78
C VAL A 351 0.43 -10.85 0.40
N PRO A 352 0.94 -12.08 0.25
CA PRO A 352 1.33 -13.05 1.29
C PRO A 352 2.82 -12.96 1.69
N MET A 353 3.53 -11.88 1.31
CA MET A 353 4.99 -11.80 1.42
C MET A 353 5.48 -11.87 2.86
N ALA A 354 4.86 -11.13 3.79
CA ALA A 354 5.27 -11.14 5.18
C ALA A 354 5.10 -12.54 5.84
N ALA A 355 4.05 -13.27 5.48
CA ALA A 355 3.85 -14.63 5.94
C ALA A 355 4.93 -15.59 5.40
N ARG A 356 5.33 -15.43 4.14
CA ARG A 356 6.42 -16.21 3.53
C ARG A 356 7.75 -15.93 4.19
N VAL A 357 8.03 -14.68 4.55
CA VAL A 357 9.26 -14.30 5.27
C VAL A 357 9.28 -14.97 6.65
N SER A 358 8.17 -14.97 7.38
CA SER A 358 8.06 -15.68 8.66
C SER A 358 8.34 -17.18 8.52
N GLN A 359 7.82 -17.81 7.46
CA GLN A 359 8.10 -19.20 7.11
C GLN A 359 9.60 -19.43 6.86
N THR A 360 10.22 -18.60 6.01
CA THR A 360 11.64 -18.75 5.63
C THR A 360 12.54 -18.65 6.86
N VAL A 361 12.37 -17.60 7.68
CA VAL A 361 13.18 -17.39 8.90
C VAL A 361 12.95 -18.52 9.93
N GLY A 362 11.73 -19.04 10.03
CA GLY A 362 11.43 -20.17 10.91
C GLY A 362 12.09 -21.48 10.45
N GLN A 363 12.14 -21.73 9.14
CA GLN A 363 12.77 -22.91 8.56
C GLN A 363 14.29 -22.90 8.66
N GLU A 364 14.93 -21.74 8.70
CA GLU A 364 16.38 -21.62 8.93
C GLU A 364 16.79 -22.25 10.26
N GLU A 365 15.97 -22.14 11.31
CA GLU A 365 16.24 -22.69 12.63
C GLU A 365 15.69 -24.13 12.82
N ASN A 366 14.60 -24.44 12.14
CA ASN A 366 13.96 -25.76 12.18
C ASN A 366 13.29 -26.07 10.84
N PRO A 367 13.94 -26.87 9.96
CA PRO A 367 13.41 -27.21 8.62
C PRO A 367 12.02 -27.87 8.62
N SER A 368 11.64 -28.51 9.74
CA SER A 368 10.30 -29.12 9.88
C SER A 368 9.23 -28.15 10.39
N ASN A 369 9.54 -26.84 10.49
CA ASN A 369 8.62 -25.82 10.98
C ASN A 369 7.82 -25.21 9.83
N PHE A 370 6.52 -25.48 9.79
CA PHE A 370 5.60 -24.97 8.77
C PHE A 370 4.76 -23.83 9.36
N LEU A 371 5.30 -22.61 9.34
CA LEU A 371 4.65 -21.43 9.91
C LEU A 371 3.72 -20.71 8.96
N LEU A 372 3.77 -20.98 7.64
CA LEU A 372 3.07 -20.20 6.62
C LEU A 372 1.58 -20.04 6.94
N MET A 373 0.89 -21.14 7.19
CA MET A 373 -0.55 -21.10 7.49
C MET A 373 -0.88 -20.35 8.77
N HIS A 374 -0.01 -20.44 9.79
CA HIS A 374 -0.17 -19.68 11.03
C HIS A 374 0.15 -18.20 10.84
N ALA A 375 1.13 -17.85 10.01
CA ALA A 375 1.49 -16.49 9.69
C ALA A 375 0.45 -15.81 8.77
N MET A 376 -0.25 -16.57 7.94
CA MET A 376 -1.35 -16.04 7.13
C MET A 376 -2.49 -15.46 7.96
N GLY A 377 -2.77 -16.02 9.15
CA GLY A 377 -3.80 -15.47 10.05
C GLY A 377 -3.53 -14.02 10.43
N PRO A 378 -2.41 -13.69 11.10
CA PRO A 378 -2.03 -12.30 11.37
C PRO A 378 -1.87 -11.44 10.11
N ASN A 379 -1.36 -12.00 9.01
CA ASN A 379 -1.15 -11.27 7.77
C ASN A 379 -2.46 -10.74 7.17
N VAL A 380 -3.47 -11.60 7.12
CA VAL A 380 -4.80 -11.23 6.65
C VAL A 380 -5.52 -10.31 7.65
N ALA A 381 -5.31 -10.52 8.96
CA ALA A 381 -5.79 -9.63 10.01
C ALA A 381 -5.20 -8.22 9.86
N GLY A 382 -3.94 -8.11 9.38
CA GLY A 382 -3.28 -6.86 9.06
C GLY A 382 -4.00 -6.05 8.00
N VAL A 383 -4.52 -6.69 6.94
CA VAL A 383 -5.29 -6.01 5.88
C VAL A 383 -6.58 -5.39 6.44
N ILE A 384 -7.29 -6.13 7.29
CA ILE A 384 -8.45 -5.58 7.99
C ILE A 384 -8.01 -4.43 8.91
N GLY A 385 -6.90 -4.61 9.63
CA GLY A 385 -6.35 -3.63 10.55
C GLY A 385 -5.94 -2.32 9.87
N SER A 386 -5.25 -2.38 8.73
CA SER A 386 -4.86 -1.18 7.96
C SER A 386 -6.07 -0.42 7.42
N ALA A 387 -7.08 -1.14 6.89
CA ALA A 387 -8.30 -0.52 6.41
C ALA A 387 -9.12 0.13 7.54
N VAL A 388 -9.19 -0.51 8.72
CA VAL A 388 -9.79 0.07 9.93
C VAL A 388 -8.99 1.29 10.40
N ALA A 389 -7.66 1.21 10.43
CA ALA A 389 -6.82 2.35 10.82
C ALA A 389 -7.00 3.55 9.86
N ALA A 390 -7.11 3.29 8.54
CA ALA A 390 -7.42 4.34 7.57
C ALA A 390 -8.79 4.98 7.85
N GLY A 391 -9.80 4.19 8.15
CA GLY A 391 -11.12 4.70 8.54
C GLY A 391 -11.05 5.57 9.80
N VAL A 392 -10.33 5.13 10.85
CA VAL A 392 -10.12 5.92 12.08
C VAL A 392 -9.45 7.25 11.76
N LEU A 393 -8.38 7.24 10.96
CA LEU A 393 -7.67 8.46 10.57
C LEU A 393 -8.57 9.39 9.74
N LEU A 394 -9.42 8.86 8.85
CA LEU A 394 -10.40 9.66 8.11
C LEU A 394 -11.44 10.29 9.02
N THR A 395 -12.00 9.53 9.94
CA THR A 395 -13.01 10.06 10.91
C THR A 395 -12.42 11.15 11.81
N MET A 396 -11.12 11.05 12.15
CA MET A 396 -10.47 12.00 13.08
C MET A 396 -9.89 13.23 12.39
N LEU A 397 -9.49 13.12 11.13
CA LEU A 397 -8.68 14.12 10.43
C LEU A 397 -9.31 14.61 9.11
N GLY A 398 -10.35 13.92 8.61
CA GLY A 398 -11.02 14.20 7.34
C GLY A 398 -12.18 15.19 7.40
#